data_44b4080e307c147fe7f00c51bc4dfafe
#
_entry.id   44b4080e307c147fe7f00c51bc4dfafe
#
_cell.length_a   1.000
_cell.length_b   1.000
_cell.length_c   1.000
_cell.angle_alpha   90.00
_cell.angle_beta   90.00
_cell.angle_gamma   90.00
#
_symmetry.space_group_name_H-M   'P 1'
#
loop_
_entity.id
_entity.type
_entity.pdbx_description
1 polymer ?
#
loop_
_entity_poly.entity_id
_entity_poly.type
_entity_poly.pdbx_seq_one_letter_code
_entity_poly.pdbx_strand_id
1 'polypeptide(L)'
;MKQENVIYSEIRFAPLLSETEDMNCNKVIEAVLRGLERGKKDFGIDFGLIVCAMRHHSEEMNWRMIRTAREYLGSGVCAADLAGAEASYPMSEFKNLFQNTHKIGMPFTIHAGECGSVQNIIDSVEAGAGRIGHGIAMRGHSNLIKELAGKGIGIEMCPISNLQTKAVAGPEEYPIREFLNGGLKVTVNTDNRTVSGTTMTRELEFIQKMYEIRDEEIYLLMKNAADVAFTNDTIREKLYRTIKNG
;
A
#
# COMPACT_ATOMS: atom_id res chain seq x y z
N MET A 1 -5.16 -16.44 0.64
CA MET A 1 -4.97 -15.82 -0.69
C MET A 1 -5.29 -16.77 -1.84
N LYS A 2 -4.74 -17.99 -1.93
CA LYS A 2 -5.04 -18.91 -3.06
C LYS A 2 -6.54 -19.22 -3.20
N GLN A 3 -7.24 -19.48 -2.10
CA GLN A 3 -8.69 -19.73 -2.09
C GLN A 3 -9.54 -18.50 -2.43
N GLU A 4 -8.94 -17.32 -2.47
CA GLU A 4 -9.55 -16.03 -2.80
C GLU A 4 -9.21 -15.59 -4.24
N ASN A 5 -8.62 -16.48 -5.02
CA ASN A 5 -8.15 -16.21 -6.39
C ASN A 5 -7.18 -15.03 -6.52
N VAL A 6 -6.43 -14.71 -5.44
CA VAL A 6 -5.36 -13.72 -5.51
C VAL A 6 -4.24 -14.26 -6.40
N ILE A 7 -3.85 -13.49 -7.41
CA ILE A 7 -2.84 -13.87 -8.41
C ILE A 7 -1.52 -13.11 -8.24
N TYR A 8 -1.57 -11.95 -7.56
CA TYR A 8 -0.43 -11.11 -7.21
C TYR A 8 -0.70 -10.43 -5.87
N SER A 9 0.33 -10.27 -5.05
CA SER A 9 0.21 -9.57 -3.77
C SER A 9 1.49 -8.82 -3.43
N GLU A 10 1.35 -7.59 -2.97
CA GLU A 10 2.45 -6.85 -2.34
C GLU A 10 2.33 -6.98 -0.82
N ILE A 11 3.31 -7.67 -0.24
CA ILE A 11 3.34 -7.98 1.19
C ILE A 11 4.30 -7.00 1.84
N ARG A 12 3.86 -6.37 2.94
CA ARG A 12 4.69 -5.37 3.62
C ARG A 12 4.97 -5.74 5.07
N PHE A 13 6.17 -5.38 5.54
CA PHE A 13 6.58 -5.53 6.92
C PHE A 13 7.74 -4.59 7.25
N ALA A 14 8.01 -4.40 8.55
CA ALA A 14 9.11 -3.58 9.05
C ALA A 14 10.31 -4.46 9.41
N PRO A 15 11.37 -4.55 8.57
CA PRO A 15 12.51 -5.44 8.81
C PRO A 15 13.22 -5.20 10.13
N LEU A 16 13.37 -3.92 10.54
CA LEU A 16 14.07 -3.56 11.77
C LEU A 16 13.39 -4.09 13.04
N LEU A 17 12.08 -4.33 13.01
CA LEU A 17 11.36 -4.90 14.16
C LEU A 17 11.63 -6.41 14.33
N SER A 18 12.27 -7.03 13.34
CA SER A 18 12.65 -8.45 13.35
C SER A 18 14.16 -8.66 13.44
N GLU A 19 14.95 -7.58 13.62
CA GLU A 19 16.38 -7.69 13.85
C GLU A 19 16.67 -8.29 15.24
N THR A 20 17.69 -9.13 15.29
CA THR A 20 18.28 -9.69 16.51
C THR A 20 19.81 -9.64 16.40
N GLU A 21 20.54 -10.06 17.45
CA GLU A 21 22.01 -10.11 17.42
C GLU A 21 22.53 -10.96 16.23
N ASP A 22 21.83 -12.04 15.88
CA ASP A 22 22.22 -12.96 14.81
C ASP A 22 21.56 -12.66 13.45
N MET A 23 20.51 -11.84 13.43
CA MET A 23 19.66 -11.53 12.28
C MET A 23 19.66 -10.03 11.99
N ASN A 24 20.60 -9.56 11.19
CA ASN A 24 20.58 -8.17 10.71
C ASN A 24 19.54 -7.96 9.60
N CYS A 25 19.31 -6.70 9.21
CA CYS A 25 18.30 -6.30 8.23
C CYS A 25 18.38 -7.11 6.91
N ASN A 26 19.57 -7.33 6.37
CA ASN A 26 19.77 -8.13 5.16
C ASN A 26 19.23 -9.55 5.34
N LYS A 27 19.66 -10.24 6.40
CA LYS A 27 19.23 -11.63 6.68
C LYS A 27 17.72 -11.72 6.90
N VAL A 28 17.11 -10.71 7.52
CA VAL A 28 15.66 -10.63 7.71
C VAL A 28 14.96 -10.51 6.36
N ILE A 29 15.36 -9.57 5.51
CA ILE A 29 14.80 -9.41 4.16
C ILE A 29 14.93 -10.69 3.34
N GLU A 30 16.13 -11.29 3.31
CA GLU A 30 16.38 -12.55 2.59
C GLU A 30 15.51 -13.71 3.11
N ALA A 31 15.32 -13.80 4.42
CA ALA A 31 14.48 -14.85 5.01
C ALA A 31 13.02 -14.72 4.55
N VAL A 32 12.48 -13.48 4.49
CA VAL A 32 11.14 -13.21 3.98
C VAL A 32 11.05 -13.51 2.49
N LEU A 33 12.01 -13.06 1.69
CA LEU A 33 12.05 -13.33 0.24
C LEU A 33 12.07 -14.84 -0.05
N ARG A 34 12.89 -15.61 0.66
CA ARG A 34 12.88 -17.08 0.54
C ARG A 34 11.52 -17.71 0.89
N GLY A 35 10.83 -17.14 1.89
CA GLY A 35 9.47 -17.56 2.24
C GLY A 35 8.46 -17.28 1.14
N LEU A 36 8.52 -16.08 0.55
CA LEU A 36 7.65 -15.65 -0.54
C LEU A 36 7.89 -16.46 -1.82
N GLU A 37 9.14 -16.74 -2.16
CA GLU A 37 9.47 -17.61 -3.31
C GLU A 37 8.92 -19.03 -3.13
N ARG A 38 8.97 -19.62 -1.93
CA ARG A 38 8.30 -20.89 -1.65
C ARG A 38 6.80 -20.78 -1.83
N GLY A 39 6.18 -19.71 -1.29
CA GLY A 39 4.75 -19.45 -1.46
C GLY A 39 4.35 -19.30 -2.93
N LYS A 40 5.15 -18.60 -3.73
CA LYS A 40 4.95 -18.50 -5.19
C LYS A 40 5.01 -19.87 -5.86
N LYS A 41 6.02 -20.68 -5.54
CA LYS A 41 6.16 -22.04 -6.08
C LYS A 41 4.98 -22.93 -5.73
N ASP A 42 4.52 -22.88 -4.47
CA ASP A 42 3.50 -23.80 -3.95
C ASP A 42 2.08 -23.39 -4.37
N PHE A 43 1.82 -22.08 -4.53
CA PHE A 43 0.47 -21.54 -4.73
C PHE A 43 0.27 -20.79 -6.05
N GLY A 44 1.34 -20.52 -6.79
CA GLY A 44 1.27 -19.79 -8.08
C GLY A 44 0.90 -18.32 -7.97
N ILE A 45 1.11 -17.69 -6.78
CA ILE A 45 0.84 -16.28 -6.55
C ILE A 45 2.14 -15.50 -6.73
N ASP A 46 2.20 -14.58 -7.68
CA ASP A 46 3.32 -13.65 -7.81
C ASP A 46 3.30 -12.64 -6.66
N PHE A 47 4.47 -12.12 -6.29
CA PHE A 47 4.59 -11.20 -5.16
C PHE A 47 5.54 -10.03 -5.43
N GLY A 48 5.36 -8.97 -4.65
CA GLY A 48 6.33 -7.93 -4.34
C GLY A 48 6.48 -7.78 -2.84
N LEU A 49 7.67 -7.48 -2.36
CA LEU A 49 7.94 -7.19 -0.96
C LEU A 49 8.11 -5.68 -0.78
N ILE A 50 7.30 -5.08 0.10
CA ILE A 50 7.43 -3.69 0.53
C ILE A 50 8.04 -3.67 1.93
N VAL A 51 9.07 -2.85 2.12
CA VAL A 51 9.75 -2.70 3.42
C VAL A 51 9.32 -1.40 4.09
N CYS A 52 8.87 -1.48 5.36
CA CYS A 52 8.35 -0.32 6.08
C CYS A 52 9.45 0.35 6.91
N ALA A 53 9.70 1.62 6.64
CA ALA A 53 10.26 2.55 7.61
C ALA A 53 9.19 2.82 8.69
N MET A 54 9.63 3.03 9.93
CA MET A 54 8.72 3.22 11.05
C MET A 54 8.83 4.65 11.60
N ARG A 55 7.70 5.29 11.81
CA ARG A 55 7.62 6.69 12.26
C ARG A 55 8.29 6.94 13.61
N HIS A 56 8.37 5.92 14.47
CA HIS A 56 9.04 6.02 15.79
C HIS A 56 10.53 5.68 15.76
N HIS A 57 11.08 5.30 14.60
CA HIS A 57 12.52 5.08 14.44
C HIS A 57 13.23 6.37 14.02
N SER A 58 14.52 6.48 14.34
CA SER A 58 15.34 7.59 13.89
C SER A 58 15.47 7.60 12.35
N GLU A 59 15.75 8.78 11.77
CA GLU A 59 16.01 8.91 10.33
C GLU A 59 17.17 8.01 9.90
N GLU A 60 18.24 7.91 10.71
CA GLU A 60 19.39 7.06 10.43
C GLU A 60 19.01 5.57 10.32
N MET A 61 18.21 5.06 11.28
CA MET A 61 17.73 3.67 11.26
C MET A 61 16.89 3.40 10.03
N ASN A 62 15.92 4.26 9.73
CA ASN A 62 15.08 4.16 8.58
C ASN A 62 15.89 4.24 7.27
N TRP A 63 16.84 5.16 7.18
CA TRP A 63 17.69 5.30 6.01
C TRP A 63 18.59 4.07 5.78
N ARG A 64 19.19 3.52 6.84
CA ARG A 64 19.93 2.27 6.79
C ARG A 64 19.09 1.13 6.20
N MET A 65 17.87 0.97 6.71
CA MET A 65 16.93 -0.06 6.24
C MET A 65 16.58 0.14 4.75
N ILE A 66 16.21 1.35 4.34
CA ILE A 66 15.84 1.65 2.94
C ILE A 66 17.01 1.37 2.00
N ARG A 67 18.22 1.77 2.35
CA ARG A 67 19.41 1.48 1.54
C ARG A 67 19.68 -0.01 1.41
N THR A 68 19.57 -0.75 2.53
CA THR A 68 19.69 -2.20 2.51
C THR A 68 18.64 -2.82 1.58
N ALA A 69 17.38 -2.42 1.71
CA ALA A 69 16.29 -2.95 0.87
C ALA A 69 16.46 -2.60 -0.61
N ARG A 70 17.06 -1.43 -0.90
CA ARG A 70 17.33 -0.99 -2.28
C ARG A 70 18.23 -1.97 -3.06
N GLU A 71 19.12 -2.70 -2.38
CA GLU A 71 19.98 -3.72 -2.99
C GLU A 71 19.18 -4.90 -3.53
N TYR A 72 17.98 -5.13 -3.01
CA TYR A 72 17.06 -6.20 -3.43
C TYR A 72 15.95 -5.71 -4.38
N LEU A 73 15.98 -4.43 -4.80
CA LEU A 73 14.98 -3.90 -5.74
C LEU A 73 15.05 -4.66 -7.06
N GLY A 74 13.89 -5.20 -7.50
CA GLY A 74 13.80 -6.06 -8.68
C GLY A 74 14.16 -7.53 -8.42
N SER A 75 14.69 -7.86 -7.22
CA SER A 75 14.97 -9.23 -6.78
C SER A 75 13.98 -9.69 -5.70
N GLY A 76 12.75 -9.18 -5.77
CA GLY A 76 11.65 -9.49 -4.87
C GLY A 76 11.19 -8.29 -4.03
N VAL A 77 12.10 -7.41 -3.59
CA VAL A 77 11.70 -6.11 -3.05
C VAL A 77 11.21 -5.22 -4.20
N CYS A 78 10.08 -4.55 -4.01
CA CYS A 78 9.46 -3.70 -5.02
C CYS A 78 9.32 -2.24 -4.59
N ALA A 79 9.21 -1.95 -3.28
CA ALA A 79 9.04 -0.59 -2.79
C ALA A 79 9.40 -0.46 -1.29
N ALA A 80 9.48 0.79 -0.83
CA ALA A 80 9.46 1.14 0.59
C ALA A 80 8.08 1.68 1.01
N ASP A 81 7.88 1.83 2.32
CA ASP A 81 6.70 2.42 2.93
C ASP A 81 7.09 3.20 4.19
N LEU A 82 6.23 4.09 4.66
CA LEU A 82 6.30 4.71 5.98
C LEU A 82 5.05 4.36 6.78
N ALA A 83 5.22 3.62 7.87
CA ALA A 83 4.13 3.15 8.71
C ALA A 83 4.32 3.58 10.18
N GLY A 84 3.29 3.39 10.99
CA GLY A 84 3.28 3.71 12.43
C GLY A 84 2.38 4.90 12.76
N ALA A 85 2.51 5.45 13.98
CA ALA A 85 1.59 6.43 14.56
C ALA A 85 1.63 7.78 13.84
N GLU A 86 0.84 7.93 12.76
CA GLU A 86 0.77 9.14 11.94
C GLU A 86 0.43 10.40 12.75
N ALA A 87 -0.49 10.27 13.72
CA ALA A 87 -0.92 11.40 14.55
C ALA A 87 0.21 11.96 15.42
N SER A 88 1.18 11.12 15.82
CA SER A 88 2.29 11.52 16.69
C SER A 88 3.52 11.97 15.91
N TYR A 89 3.67 11.52 14.66
CA TYR A 89 4.83 11.74 13.82
C TYR A 89 4.39 12.16 12.41
N PRO A 90 4.18 13.44 12.14
CA PRO A 90 3.68 13.91 10.86
C PRO A 90 4.67 13.69 9.72
N MET A 91 4.16 13.65 8.47
CA MET A 91 4.99 13.42 7.28
C MET A 91 6.09 14.47 7.09
N SER A 92 5.88 15.70 7.60
CA SER A 92 6.87 16.78 7.55
C SER A 92 8.25 16.40 8.15
N GLU A 93 8.27 15.50 9.14
CA GLU A 93 9.52 15.01 9.76
C GLU A 93 10.27 14.02 8.85
N PHE A 94 9.61 13.43 7.84
CA PHE A 94 10.15 12.39 6.97
C PHE A 94 10.40 12.86 5.52
N LYS A 95 10.12 14.14 5.21
CA LYS A 95 10.31 14.68 3.86
C LYS A 95 11.73 14.44 3.33
N ASN A 96 12.75 14.73 4.14
CA ASN A 96 14.15 14.54 3.75
C ASN A 96 14.47 13.06 3.47
N LEU A 97 14.03 12.17 4.35
CA LEU A 97 14.19 10.72 4.19
C LEU A 97 13.61 10.25 2.85
N PHE A 98 12.36 10.63 2.53
CA PHE A 98 11.69 10.14 1.33
C PHE A 98 12.11 10.86 0.05
N GLN A 99 12.53 12.12 0.10
CA GLN A 99 13.22 12.77 -1.02
C GLN A 99 14.54 12.05 -1.37
N ASN A 100 15.29 11.61 -0.37
CA ASN A 100 16.51 10.82 -0.60
C ASN A 100 16.17 9.40 -1.09
N THR A 101 15.11 8.80 -0.61
CA THR A 101 14.58 7.52 -1.12
C THR A 101 14.22 7.62 -2.60
N HIS A 102 13.56 8.70 -3.00
CA HIS A 102 13.26 8.99 -4.41
C HIS A 102 14.54 9.13 -5.25
N LYS A 103 15.53 9.89 -4.75
CA LYS A 103 16.81 10.11 -5.46
C LYS A 103 17.59 8.83 -5.75
N ILE A 104 17.51 7.82 -4.86
CA ILE A 104 18.15 6.52 -5.10
C ILE A 104 17.30 5.59 -5.99
N GLY A 105 16.19 6.07 -6.54
CA GLY A 105 15.30 5.29 -7.42
C GLY A 105 14.58 4.15 -6.70
N MET A 106 14.28 4.29 -5.40
CA MET A 106 13.44 3.35 -4.65
C MET A 106 12.00 3.82 -4.71
N PRO A 107 11.07 3.07 -5.35
CA PRO A 107 9.65 3.39 -5.31
C PRO A 107 9.11 3.31 -3.89
N PHE A 108 8.04 4.05 -3.58
CA PHE A 108 7.43 3.97 -2.26
C PHE A 108 5.95 4.37 -2.22
N THR A 109 5.26 3.83 -1.24
CA THR A 109 3.96 4.25 -0.74
C THR A 109 4.13 4.88 0.64
N ILE A 110 3.14 5.60 1.14
CA ILE A 110 3.20 6.19 2.50
C ILE A 110 1.81 6.07 3.14
N HIS A 111 1.72 5.52 4.34
CA HIS A 111 0.53 5.63 5.17
C HIS A 111 0.30 7.09 5.50
N ALA A 112 -0.73 7.70 4.95
CA ALA A 112 -1.05 9.12 5.16
C ALA A 112 -2.56 9.36 5.09
N GLY A 113 -3.04 10.24 5.96
CA GLY A 113 -4.45 10.62 6.03
C GLY A 113 -5.36 9.59 6.67
N GLU A 114 -4.83 8.62 7.40
CA GLU A 114 -5.63 7.73 8.25
C GLU A 114 -6.11 8.48 9.50
N CYS A 115 -5.24 9.33 10.06
CA CYS A 115 -5.52 10.10 11.28
C CYS A 115 -6.02 11.53 11.02
N GLY A 116 -6.65 11.79 9.88
CA GLY A 116 -7.30 13.07 9.57
C GLY A 116 -6.39 14.17 9.02
N SER A 117 -5.10 13.90 8.74
CA SER A 117 -4.17 14.90 8.22
C SER A 117 -4.13 14.92 6.69
N VAL A 118 -4.79 15.88 6.06
CA VAL A 118 -4.65 16.18 4.62
C VAL A 118 -3.22 16.59 4.29
N GLN A 119 -2.57 17.35 5.17
CA GLN A 119 -1.21 17.82 4.94
C GLN A 119 -0.22 16.67 4.81
N ASN A 120 -0.37 15.57 5.59
CA ASN A 120 0.47 14.39 5.46
C ASN A 120 0.36 13.75 4.06
N ILE A 121 -0.83 13.77 3.44
CA ILE A 121 -1.04 13.28 2.07
C ILE A 121 -0.30 14.17 1.07
N ILE A 122 -0.46 15.49 1.18
CA ILE A 122 0.20 16.47 0.31
C ILE A 122 1.72 16.29 0.41
N ASP A 123 2.27 16.29 1.61
CA ASP A 123 3.70 16.12 1.89
C ASP A 123 4.26 14.79 1.34
N SER A 124 3.45 13.73 1.39
CA SER A 124 3.83 12.42 0.84
C SER A 124 3.96 12.44 -0.67
N VAL A 125 3.00 13.06 -1.35
CA VAL A 125 3.00 13.20 -2.82
C VAL A 125 4.13 14.13 -3.28
N GLU A 126 4.38 15.23 -2.56
CA GLU A 126 5.50 16.13 -2.81
C GLU A 126 6.86 15.45 -2.65
N ALA A 127 6.97 14.49 -1.71
CA ALA A 127 8.17 13.68 -1.54
C ALA A 127 8.38 12.64 -2.64
N GLY A 128 7.36 12.39 -3.49
CA GLY A 128 7.44 11.48 -4.63
C GLY A 128 6.73 10.13 -4.43
N ALA A 129 5.81 10.02 -3.45
CA ALA A 129 5.04 8.79 -3.25
C ALA A 129 4.21 8.45 -4.49
N GLY A 130 4.34 7.21 -4.98
CA GLY A 130 3.53 6.69 -6.09
C GLY A 130 2.12 6.26 -5.65
N ARG A 131 1.96 5.98 -4.36
CA ARG A 131 0.69 5.60 -3.73
C ARG A 131 0.58 6.19 -2.33
N ILE A 132 -0.65 6.30 -1.86
CA ILE A 132 -1.00 6.72 -0.49
C ILE A 132 -1.78 5.59 0.18
N GLY A 133 -1.29 5.11 1.33
CA GLY A 133 -2.02 4.21 2.20
C GLY A 133 -3.16 4.96 2.88
N HIS A 134 -4.34 4.35 2.89
CA HIS A 134 -5.61 4.86 3.45
C HIS A 134 -6.17 6.10 2.73
N GLY A 135 -5.57 7.27 2.87
CA GLY A 135 -5.98 8.51 2.19
C GLY A 135 -7.31 9.10 2.67
N ILE A 136 -7.89 8.62 3.78
CA ILE A 136 -9.24 8.95 4.25
C ILE A 136 -9.46 10.46 4.46
N ALA A 137 -8.43 11.16 4.91
CA ALA A 137 -8.50 12.61 5.15
C ALA A 137 -8.81 13.45 3.90
N MET A 138 -8.71 12.88 2.69
CA MET A 138 -9.12 13.59 1.46
C MET A 138 -10.62 13.74 1.31
N ARG A 139 -11.43 13.04 2.12
CA ARG A 139 -12.90 13.19 2.09
C ARG A 139 -13.31 14.65 2.13
N GLY A 140 -14.14 15.07 1.18
CA GLY A 140 -14.60 16.46 1.04
C GLY A 140 -13.60 17.44 0.38
N HIS A 141 -12.38 17.00 0.07
CA HIS A 141 -11.35 17.83 -0.56
C HIS A 141 -11.30 17.63 -2.10
N SER A 142 -12.37 18.01 -2.80
CA SER A 142 -12.56 17.73 -4.23
C SER A 142 -11.44 18.23 -5.13
N ASN A 143 -10.77 19.33 -4.78
CA ASN A 143 -9.64 19.85 -5.55
C ASN A 143 -8.41 18.95 -5.42
N LEU A 144 -8.09 18.48 -4.21
CA LEU A 144 -7.00 17.54 -3.98
C LEU A 144 -7.27 16.19 -4.65
N ILE A 145 -8.49 15.68 -4.56
CA ILE A 145 -8.93 14.47 -5.24
C ILE A 145 -8.66 14.55 -6.74
N LYS A 146 -9.08 15.65 -7.40
CA LYS A 146 -8.84 15.88 -8.83
C LYS A 146 -7.36 15.99 -9.18
N GLU A 147 -6.59 16.68 -8.33
CA GLU A 147 -5.14 16.81 -8.50
C GLU A 147 -4.45 15.46 -8.47
N LEU A 148 -4.73 14.62 -7.44
CA LEU A 148 -4.11 13.30 -7.31
C LEU A 148 -4.57 12.32 -8.38
N ALA A 149 -5.84 12.42 -8.81
CA ALA A 149 -6.34 11.67 -9.96
C ALA A 149 -5.57 12.03 -11.24
N GLY A 150 -5.35 13.32 -11.48
CA GLY A 150 -4.57 13.80 -12.63
C GLY A 150 -3.10 13.39 -12.60
N LYS A 151 -2.52 13.21 -11.41
CA LYS A 151 -1.16 12.68 -11.21
C LYS A 151 -1.09 11.15 -11.29
N GLY A 152 -2.24 10.45 -11.31
CA GLY A 152 -2.29 8.98 -11.34
C GLY A 152 -1.86 8.30 -10.04
N ILE A 153 -1.92 9.00 -8.91
CA ILE A 153 -1.57 8.46 -7.59
C ILE A 153 -2.54 7.35 -7.19
N GLY A 154 -2.01 6.21 -6.75
CA GLY A 154 -2.81 5.11 -6.21
C GLY A 154 -3.26 5.38 -4.78
N ILE A 155 -4.49 5.01 -4.44
CA ILE A 155 -5.03 5.11 -3.07
C ILE A 155 -5.33 3.70 -2.57
N GLU A 156 -4.63 3.29 -1.51
CA GLU A 156 -4.74 1.95 -0.91
C GLU A 156 -5.81 1.97 0.18
N MET A 157 -7.07 1.87 -0.19
CA MET A 157 -8.18 1.86 0.76
C MET A 157 -8.30 0.51 1.47
N CYS A 158 -8.49 0.54 2.79
CA CYS A 158 -8.58 -0.63 3.67
C CYS A 158 -9.90 -0.61 4.45
N PRO A 159 -11.05 -0.94 3.82
CA PRO A 159 -12.38 -0.69 4.38
C PRO A 159 -12.59 -1.20 5.80
N ILE A 160 -12.35 -2.48 6.06
CA ILE A 160 -12.57 -3.09 7.36
C ILE A 160 -11.58 -2.55 8.41
N SER A 161 -10.29 -2.43 8.05
CA SER A 161 -9.28 -1.86 8.94
C SER A 161 -9.61 -0.42 9.33
N ASN A 162 -9.98 0.44 8.37
CA ASN A 162 -10.30 1.84 8.63
C ASN A 162 -11.52 2.04 9.54
N LEU A 163 -12.49 1.12 9.51
CA LEU A 163 -13.60 1.11 10.47
C LEU A 163 -13.14 0.66 11.85
N GLN A 164 -12.27 -0.35 11.93
CA GLN A 164 -11.74 -0.86 13.20
C GLN A 164 -10.84 0.16 13.89
N THR A 165 -10.00 0.87 13.13
CA THR A 165 -9.12 1.93 13.66
C THR A 165 -9.86 3.23 13.92
N LYS A 166 -11.14 3.31 13.53
CA LYS A 166 -11.97 4.52 13.64
C LYS A 166 -11.42 5.71 12.84
N ALA A 167 -10.76 5.42 11.71
CA ALA A 167 -10.38 6.46 10.73
C ALA A 167 -11.62 7.19 10.16
N VAL A 168 -12.77 6.54 10.22
CA VAL A 168 -14.12 7.10 9.99
C VAL A 168 -15.04 6.72 11.15
N ALA A 169 -16.06 7.54 11.43
CA ALA A 169 -16.98 7.28 12.55
C ALA A 169 -17.92 6.10 12.26
N GLY A 170 -18.27 5.88 11.00
CA GLY A 170 -19.11 4.77 10.58
C GLY A 170 -18.95 4.46 9.08
N PRO A 171 -19.55 3.34 8.63
CA PRO A 171 -19.45 2.95 7.21
C PRO A 171 -19.95 4.03 6.24
N GLU A 172 -20.98 4.79 6.61
CA GLU A 172 -21.59 5.84 5.81
C GLU A 172 -20.63 7.02 5.52
N GLU A 173 -19.59 7.15 6.31
CA GLU A 173 -18.57 8.19 6.14
C GLU A 173 -17.38 7.75 5.29
N TYR A 174 -17.30 6.47 4.91
CA TYR A 174 -16.17 5.92 4.17
C TYR A 174 -16.16 6.42 2.72
N PRO A 175 -15.11 7.09 2.25
CA PRO A 175 -15.16 7.93 1.05
C PRO A 175 -14.96 7.17 -0.27
N ILE A 176 -15.09 5.82 -0.31
CA ILE A 176 -14.77 5.04 -1.52
C ILE A 176 -15.54 5.50 -2.76
N ARG A 177 -16.82 5.82 -2.59
CA ARG A 177 -17.68 6.29 -3.68
C ARG A 177 -17.23 7.67 -4.18
N GLU A 178 -16.90 8.58 -3.27
CA GLU A 178 -16.37 9.92 -3.59
C GLU A 178 -15.06 9.80 -4.38
N PHE A 179 -14.16 8.94 -3.94
CA PHE A 179 -12.84 8.77 -4.55
C PHE A 179 -12.93 8.14 -5.94
N LEU A 180 -13.78 7.14 -6.13
CA LEU A 180 -14.06 6.55 -7.44
C LEU A 180 -14.66 7.57 -8.41
N ASN A 181 -15.66 8.33 -7.96
CA ASN A 181 -16.30 9.38 -8.77
C ASN A 181 -15.32 10.52 -9.09
N GLY A 182 -14.36 10.78 -8.21
CA GLY A 182 -13.29 11.75 -8.43
C GLY A 182 -12.20 11.30 -9.39
N GLY A 183 -12.26 10.05 -9.87
CA GLY A 183 -11.31 9.49 -10.82
C GLY A 183 -9.98 9.05 -10.22
N LEU A 184 -9.89 8.92 -8.89
CA LEU A 184 -8.70 8.38 -8.23
C LEU A 184 -8.47 6.92 -8.60
N LYS A 185 -7.21 6.50 -8.65
CA LYS A 185 -6.84 5.09 -8.77
C LYS A 185 -7.00 4.36 -7.44
N VAL A 186 -8.27 4.16 -7.05
CA VAL A 186 -8.62 3.43 -5.83
C VAL A 186 -8.28 1.96 -5.98
N THR A 187 -7.63 1.40 -4.96
CA THR A 187 -7.45 -0.05 -4.75
C THR A 187 -8.07 -0.45 -3.43
N VAL A 188 -8.51 -1.70 -3.31
CA VAL A 188 -9.00 -2.28 -2.06
C VAL A 188 -7.94 -3.22 -1.50
N ASN A 189 -7.67 -3.11 -0.22
CA ASN A 189 -6.58 -3.82 0.44
C ASN A 189 -7.04 -4.34 1.81
N THR A 190 -6.43 -5.43 2.27
CA THR A 190 -6.80 -6.06 3.54
C THR A 190 -6.10 -5.44 4.74
N ASP A 191 -5.09 -4.59 4.52
CA ASP A 191 -4.17 -4.18 5.56
C ASP A 191 -3.61 -5.40 6.32
N ASN A 192 -3.51 -5.38 7.63
CA ASN A 192 -3.08 -6.53 8.42
C ASN A 192 -4.20 -7.57 8.52
N ARG A 193 -4.18 -8.57 7.64
CA ARG A 193 -5.21 -9.63 7.54
C ARG A 193 -5.48 -10.34 8.85
N THR A 194 -4.44 -10.57 9.65
CA THR A 194 -4.57 -11.30 10.93
C THR A 194 -5.23 -10.43 11.98
N VAL A 195 -4.80 -9.17 12.11
CA VAL A 195 -5.36 -8.25 13.11
C VAL A 195 -6.78 -7.86 12.74
N SER A 196 -7.04 -7.52 11.48
CA SER A 196 -8.38 -7.13 11.01
C SER A 196 -9.33 -8.33 10.85
N GLY A 197 -8.81 -9.57 10.88
CA GLY A 197 -9.62 -10.79 10.71
C GLY A 197 -10.32 -10.82 9.35
N THR A 198 -9.71 -10.30 8.30
CA THR A 198 -10.32 -10.12 6.97
C THR A 198 -9.62 -10.90 5.86
N THR A 199 -10.27 -10.96 4.72
CA THR A 199 -9.77 -11.52 3.46
C THR A 199 -10.11 -10.58 2.31
N MET A 200 -9.45 -10.71 1.16
CA MET A 200 -9.78 -9.88 -0.01
C MET A 200 -11.24 -10.07 -0.44
N THR A 201 -11.74 -11.30 -0.43
CA THR A 201 -13.15 -11.58 -0.72
C THR A 201 -14.08 -10.83 0.22
N ARG A 202 -13.80 -10.84 1.53
CA ARG A 202 -14.63 -10.12 2.52
C ARG A 202 -14.58 -8.60 2.35
N GLU A 203 -13.41 -8.04 2.00
CA GLU A 203 -13.31 -6.60 1.69
C GLU A 203 -14.18 -6.23 0.48
N LEU A 204 -14.11 -7.03 -0.60
CA LEU A 204 -14.90 -6.77 -1.81
C LEU A 204 -16.41 -6.97 -1.57
N GLU A 205 -16.83 -8.04 -0.89
CA GLU A 205 -18.22 -8.26 -0.50
C GLU A 205 -18.74 -7.12 0.40
N PHE A 206 -17.90 -6.65 1.31
CA PHE A 206 -18.25 -5.55 2.21
C PHE A 206 -18.51 -4.26 1.41
N ILE A 207 -17.63 -3.87 0.48
CA ILE A 207 -17.83 -2.65 -0.29
C ILE A 207 -19.00 -2.76 -1.29
N GLN A 208 -19.21 -3.93 -1.87
CA GLN A 208 -20.38 -4.16 -2.73
C GLN A 208 -21.69 -3.96 -1.96
N LYS A 209 -21.79 -4.55 -0.76
CA LYS A 209 -22.98 -4.48 0.07
C LYS A 209 -23.22 -3.08 0.64
N MET A 210 -22.17 -2.43 1.14
CA MET A 210 -22.30 -1.17 1.90
C MET A 210 -22.35 0.06 1.00
N TYR A 211 -21.67 0.02 -0.15
CA TYR A 211 -21.52 1.19 -1.03
C TYR A 211 -22.08 0.94 -2.44
N GLU A 212 -22.83 -0.14 -2.63
CA GLU A 212 -23.46 -0.50 -3.92
C GLU A 212 -22.43 -0.50 -5.07
N ILE A 213 -21.20 -0.99 -4.78
CA ILE A 213 -20.15 -1.13 -5.79
C ILE A 213 -20.57 -2.22 -6.78
N ARG A 214 -20.70 -1.88 -8.06
CA ARG A 214 -21.12 -2.80 -9.12
C ARG A 214 -19.94 -3.65 -9.61
N ASP A 215 -20.23 -4.73 -10.32
CA ASP A 215 -19.19 -5.63 -10.84
C ASP A 215 -18.21 -4.91 -11.78
N GLU A 216 -18.70 -3.97 -12.61
CA GLU A 216 -17.83 -3.15 -13.47
C GLU A 216 -16.86 -2.28 -12.65
N GLU A 217 -17.29 -1.83 -11.48
CA GLU A 217 -16.45 -1.05 -10.56
C GLU A 217 -15.46 -1.94 -9.81
N ILE A 218 -15.83 -3.19 -9.49
CA ILE A 218 -14.87 -4.20 -8.99
C ILE A 218 -13.79 -4.46 -10.05
N TYR A 219 -14.18 -4.61 -11.32
CA TYR A 219 -13.22 -4.72 -12.41
C TYR A 219 -12.29 -3.49 -12.51
N LEU A 220 -12.83 -2.29 -12.35
CA LEU A 220 -12.04 -1.05 -12.31
C LEU A 220 -11.06 -1.04 -11.13
N LEU A 221 -11.49 -1.46 -9.93
CA LEU A 221 -10.62 -1.56 -8.74
C LEU A 221 -9.47 -2.54 -8.98
N MET A 222 -9.72 -3.72 -9.57
CA MET A 222 -8.68 -4.68 -9.93
C MET A 222 -7.72 -4.11 -10.98
N LYS A 223 -8.24 -3.41 -11.99
CA LYS A 223 -7.41 -2.74 -12.99
C LYS A 223 -6.56 -1.65 -12.38
N ASN A 224 -7.11 -0.82 -11.50
CA ASN A 224 -6.35 0.19 -10.76
C ASN A 224 -5.22 -0.46 -9.95
N ALA A 225 -5.49 -1.58 -9.27
CA ALA A 225 -4.47 -2.30 -8.50
C ALA A 225 -3.31 -2.77 -9.41
N ALA A 226 -3.62 -3.29 -10.61
CA ALA A 226 -2.59 -3.64 -11.60
C ALA A 226 -1.82 -2.40 -12.11
N ASP A 227 -2.52 -1.28 -12.35
CA ASP A 227 -1.93 -0.02 -12.82
C ASP A 227 -0.88 0.52 -11.84
N VAL A 228 -1.20 0.53 -10.54
CA VAL A 228 -0.36 1.17 -9.51
C VAL A 228 0.55 0.18 -8.78
N ALA A 229 0.51 -1.12 -9.09
CA ALA A 229 1.40 -2.11 -8.50
C ALA A 229 2.88 -1.77 -8.78
N PHE A 230 3.73 -1.91 -7.77
CA PHE A 230 5.18 -1.77 -7.91
C PHE A 230 5.78 -3.03 -8.51
N THR A 231 5.47 -3.25 -9.79
CA THR A 231 5.88 -4.47 -10.51
C THR A 231 6.43 -4.15 -11.89
N ASN A 232 7.07 -5.12 -12.52
CA ASN A 232 7.57 -4.99 -13.88
C ASN A 232 6.46 -5.21 -14.92
N ASP A 233 6.73 -4.81 -16.17
CA ASP A 233 5.76 -4.87 -17.26
C ASP A 233 5.29 -6.30 -17.56
N THR A 234 6.15 -7.29 -17.43
CA THR A 234 5.80 -8.71 -17.67
C THR A 234 4.71 -9.18 -16.69
N ILE A 235 4.86 -8.88 -15.40
CA ILE A 235 3.84 -9.22 -14.39
C ILE A 235 2.59 -8.37 -14.63
N ARG A 236 2.73 -7.07 -14.89
CA ARG A 236 1.61 -6.17 -15.15
C ARG A 236 0.75 -6.62 -16.34
N GLU A 237 1.38 -7.01 -17.45
CA GLU A 237 0.65 -7.57 -18.60
C GLU A 237 -0.08 -8.87 -18.27
N LYS A 238 0.55 -9.75 -17.46
CA LYS A 238 -0.11 -10.98 -16.98
C LYS A 238 -1.36 -10.64 -16.15
N LEU A 239 -1.26 -9.63 -15.25
CA LEU A 239 -2.40 -9.16 -14.45
C LEU A 239 -3.53 -8.67 -15.35
N TYR A 240 -3.25 -7.80 -16.32
CA TYR A 240 -4.28 -7.32 -17.26
C TYR A 240 -4.96 -8.44 -18.05
N ARG A 241 -4.18 -9.40 -18.54
CA ARG A 241 -4.75 -10.55 -19.27
C ARG A 241 -5.68 -11.38 -18.39
N THR A 242 -5.29 -11.62 -17.13
CA THR A 242 -6.10 -12.38 -16.19
C THR A 242 -7.37 -11.63 -15.81
N ILE A 243 -7.27 -10.33 -15.49
CA ILE A 243 -8.42 -9.49 -15.16
C ILE A 243 -9.42 -9.42 -16.33
N LYS A 244 -8.95 -9.39 -17.58
CA LYS A 244 -9.81 -9.33 -18.78
C LYS A 244 -10.57 -10.63 -19.04
N ASN A 245 -10.04 -11.77 -18.61
CA ASN A 245 -10.56 -13.10 -18.94
C ASN A 245 -11.34 -13.75 -17.77
N GLY A 246 -11.39 -13.12 -16.62
CA GLY A 246 -12.18 -13.55 -15.45
C GLY A 246 -13.45 -12.76 -15.31
#